data_3e5f4e0e5ddf75873434d2bc69b06c68
#
_entry.id   3e5f4e0e5ddf75873434d2bc69b06c68
#
_cell.length_a   1.000
_cell.length_b   1.000
_cell.length_c   1.000
_cell.angle_alpha   90.00
_cell.angle_beta   90.00
_cell.angle_gamma   90.00
#
_symmetry.space_group_name_H-M   'P 1'
#
loop_
_entity.id
_entity.type
_entity.pdbx_description
1 polymer ?
#
loop_
_entity_poly.entity_id
_entity_poly.type
_entity_poly.pdbx_seq_one_letter_code
_entity_poly.pdbx_strand_id
1 'polypeptide(L)'
;MSLSKPRGFTLLEVLVAATIMFTVLSLSALAVKTYRASSAKAERRIHLLSYINLVTPQIQTKLKQSSDDSVATGTGQFGDLSYQWQAEVIAHKAAPRQMNPDTGQFEITPQRFKLYQVQLQLTSQGLTIEKSYTEVVW
;
A
#
# COMPACT_ATOMS: atom_id res chain seq x y z
N MET A 1 50.96 44.01 32.93
CA MET A 1 50.52 42.91 32.04
C MET A 1 50.46 41.64 32.85
N SER A 2 49.26 41.20 33.25
CA SER A 2 49.07 39.99 34.00
C SER A 2 48.93 38.83 33.02
N LEU A 3 49.93 37.98 32.88
CA LEU A 3 49.91 36.77 32.10
C LEU A 3 49.09 35.71 32.86
N SER A 4 47.86 35.49 32.45
CA SER A 4 47.06 34.40 32.96
C SER A 4 47.74 33.06 32.62
N LYS A 5 48.08 32.25 33.64
CA LYS A 5 48.59 30.93 33.46
C LYS A 5 47.59 30.06 32.68
N PRO A 6 48.01 29.34 31.63
CA PRO A 6 47.12 28.38 30.96
C PRO A 6 46.70 27.30 31.97
N ARG A 7 45.42 27.15 32.22
CA ARG A 7 44.85 26.05 32.99
C ARG A 7 44.89 24.78 32.13
N GLY A 8 45.67 23.82 32.55
CA GLY A 8 45.67 22.48 31.92
C GLY A 8 44.34 21.78 32.17
N PHE A 9 43.90 20.94 31.21
CA PHE A 9 42.71 20.11 31.36
C PHE A 9 42.86 19.15 32.53
N THR A 10 41.83 19.04 33.36
CA THR A 10 41.80 18.10 34.46
C THR A 10 41.48 16.70 33.89
N LEU A 11 42.00 15.65 34.56
CA LEU A 11 41.75 14.25 34.16
C LEU A 11 40.26 13.91 34.20
N LEU A 12 39.50 14.55 35.10
CA LEU A 12 38.05 14.44 35.20
C LEU A 12 37.34 15.02 33.96
N GLU A 13 37.80 16.15 33.46
CA GLU A 13 37.21 16.83 32.31
C GLU A 13 37.38 16.00 31.02
N VAL A 14 38.53 15.37 30.84
CA VAL A 14 38.78 14.43 29.74
C VAL A 14 37.90 13.19 29.85
N LEU A 15 37.69 12.67 31.04
CA LEU A 15 36.85 11.50 31.28
C LEU A 15 35.37 11.80 30.98
N VAL A 16 34.91 12.96 31.44
CA VAL A 16 33.51 13.41 31.11
C VAL A 16 33.31 13.66 29.62
N ALA A 17 34.28 14.32 28.98
CA ALA A 17 34.21 14.54 27.53
C ALA A 17 34.21 13.22 26.75
N ALA A 18 35.04 12.23 27.14
CA ALA A 18 35.08 10.93 26.53
C ALA A 18 33.75 10.16 26.68
N THR A 19 33.14 10.19 27.86
CA THR A 19 31.84 9.53 28.10
C THR A 19 30.72 10.18 27.28
N ILE A 20 30.67 11.49 27.19
CA ILE A 20 29.68 12.21 26.34
C ILE A 20 29.91 11.85 24.89
N MET A 21 31.13 11.89 24.41
CA MET A 21 31.45 11.54 23.01
C MET A 21 31.05 10.10 22.69
N PHE A 22 31.28 9.15 23.60
CA PHE A 22 30.93 7.75 23.43
C PHE A 22 29.40 7.55 23.37
N THR A 23 28.66 8.23 24.22
CA THR A 23 27.18 8.19 24.19
C THR A 23 26.60 8.76 22.90
N VAL A 24 27.13 9.89 22.43
CA VAL A 24 26.68 10.51 21.17
C VAL A 24 26.96 9.60 19.97
N LEU A 25 28.14 9.00 19.89
CA LEU A 25 28.50 8.07 18.84
C LEU A 25 27.61 6.82 18.86
N SER A 26 27.32 6.27 20.04
CA SER A 26 26.43 5.11 20.19
C SER A 26 25.00 5.41 19.73
N LEU A 27 24.45 6.56 20.12
CA LEU A 27 23.11 7.01 19.70
C LEU A 27 23.05 7.26 18.18
N SER A 28 24.10 7.85 17.61
CA SER A 28 24.20 8.09 16.19
C SER A 28 24.20 6.79 15.38
N ALA A 29 24.96 5.79 15.84
CA ALA A 29 25.00 4.47 15.20
C ALA A 29 23.63 3.77 15.23
N LEU A 30 22.91 3.86 16.36
CA LEU A 30 21.56 3.33 16.50
C LEU A 30 20.57 4.03 15.56
N ALA A 31 20.63 5.36 15.48
CA ALA A 31 19.76 6.16 14.59
C ALA A 31 19.95 5.77 13.12
N VAL A 32 21.21 5.62 12.67
CA VAL A 32 21.52 5.18 11.30
C VAL A 32 20.99 3.78 11.02
N LYS A 33 21.15 2.84 11.97
CA LYS A 33 20.65 1.48 11.84
C LYS A 33 19.12 1.45 11.71
N THR A 34 18.42 2.21 12.55
CA THR A 34 16.96 2.32 12.53
C THR A 34 16.47 2.96 11.24
N TYR A 35 17.13 4.02 10.79
CA TYR A 35 16.82 4.68 9.52
C TYR A 35 16.93 3.72 8.33
N ARG A 36 18.03 3.00 8.22
CA ARG A 36 18.24 2.01 7.13
C ARG A 36 17.18 0.91 7.13
N ALA A 37 16.83 0.38 8.31
CA ALA A 37 15.79 -0.64 8.43
C ALA A 37 14.42 -0.11 8.00
N SER A 38 14.06 1.11 8.40
CA SER A 38 12.80 1.75 8.02
C SER A 38 12.74 2.07 6.53
N SER A 39 13.84 2.58 5.95
CA SER A 39 13.94 2.88 4.52
C SER A 39 13.77 1.62 3.66
N ALA A 40 14.46 0.53 4.01
CA ALA A 40 14.33 -0.75 3.30
C ALA A 40 12.90 -1.31 3.36
N LYS A 41 12.21 -1.15 4.51
CA LYS A 41 10.82 -1.57 4.65
C LYS A 41 9.87 -0.71 3.79
N ALA A 42 10.10 0.60 3.76
CA ALA A 42 9.31 1.51 2.94
C ALA A 42 9.48 1.22 1.45
N GLU A 43 10.70 0.98 0.99
CA GLU A 43 11.00 0.64 -0.40
C GLU A 43 10.30 -0.65 -0.85
N ARG A 44 10.35 -1.70 -0.03
CA ARG A 44 9.62 -2.95 -0.30
C ARG A 44 8.10 -2.71 -0.38
N ARG A 45 7.57 -1.83 0.46
CA ARG A 45 6.14 -1.51 0.46
C ARG A 45 5.72 -0.76 -0.81
N ILE A 46 6.54 0.19 -1.26
CA ILE A 46 6.32 0.92 -2.52
C ILE A 46 6.37 -0.05 -3.70
N HIS A 47 7.33 -0.97 -3.72
CA HIS A 47 7.44 -1.99 -4.77
C HIS A 47 6.20 -2.89 -4.81
N LEU A 48 5.68 -3.34 -3.66
CA LEU A 48 4.44 -4.10 -3.59
C LEU A 48 3.23 -3.31 -4.11
N LEU A 49 3.15 -2.02 -3.80
CA LEU A 49 2.06 -1.17 -4.27
C LEU A 49 2.06 -1.00 -5.80
N SER A 50 3.21 -1.05 -6.45
CA SER A 50 3.30 -0.96 -7.91
C SER A 50 2.62 -2.13 -8.63
N TYR A 51 2.58 -3.30 -8.00
CA TYR A 51 1.90 -4.49 -8.57
C TYR A 51 0.38 -4.39 -8.56
N ILE A 52 -0.21 -3.50 -7.76
CA ILE A 52 -1.66 -3.29 -7.72
C ILE A 52 -2.19 -2.95 -9.10
N ASN A 53 -1.48 -2.08 -9.82
CA ASN A 53 -1.86 -1.67 -11.17
C ASN A 53 -1.81 -2.80 -12.20
N LEU A 54 -1.02 -3.84 -11.96
CA LEU A 54 -0.93 -5.04 -12.80
C LEU A 54 -2.01 -6.06 -12.46
N VAL A 55 -2.36 -6.19 -11.19
CA VAL A 55 -3.33 -7.17 -10.70
C VAL A 55 -4.78 -6.69 -10.91
N THR A 56 -5.04 -5.40 -10.74
CA THR A 56 -6.40 -4.83 -10.88
C THR A 56 -7.09 -5.17 -12.21
N PRO A 57 -6.46 -5.02 -13.39
CA PRO A 57 -7.10 -5.37 -14.66
C PRO A 57 -7.43 -6.86 -14.79
N GLN A 58 -6.62 -7.72 -14.19
CA GLN A 58 -6.89 -9.17 -14.21
C GLN A 58 -8.09 -9.53 -13.34
N ILE A 59 -8.22 -8.88 -12.16
CA ILE A 59 -9.39 -9.04 -11.31
C ILE A 59 -10.64 -8.57 -12.06
N GLN A 60 -10.59 -7.41 -12.71
CA GLN A 60 -11.69 -6.89 -13.50
C GLN A 60 -12.12 -7.87 -14.60
N THR A 61 -11.18 -8.46 -15.32
CA THR A 61 -11.48 -9.45 -16.36
C THR A 61 -12.16 -10.69 -15.77
N LYS A 62 -11.69 -11.17 -14.62
CA LYS A 62 -12.30 -12.32 -13.93
C LYS A 62 -13.71 -11.99 -13.42
N LEU A 63 -13.92 -10.80 -12.88
CA LEU A 63 -15.24 -10.34 -12.44
C LEU A 63 -16.24 -10.25 -13.60
N LYS A 64 -15.79 -9.84 -14.79
CA LYS A 64 -16.64 -9.86 -16.01
C LYS A 64 -17.05 -11.25 -16.43
N GLN A 65 -16.18 -12.24 -16.22
CA GLN A 65 -16.47 -13.65 -16.53
C GLN A 65 -17.39 -14.30 -15.50
N SER A 66 -17.31 -13.86 -14.23
CA SER A 66 -18.11 -14.36 -13.09
C SER A 66 -19.36 -13.52 -12.83
N SER A 67 -19.96 -12.95 -13.86
CA SER A 67 -20.99 -11.90 -13.75
C SER A 67 -22.28 -12.30 -13.00
N ASP A 68 -22.45 -13.57 -12.67
CA ASP A 68 -23.65 -14.08 -11.98
C ASP A 68 -23.48 -14.28 -10.48
N ASP A 69 -22.25 -14.31 -9.99
CA ASP A 69 -21.97 -14.56 -8.57
C ASP A 69 -22.04 -13.27 -7.73
N SER A 70 -22.70 -13.35 -6.58
CA SER A 70 -22.73 -12.27 -5.59
C SER A 70 -21.39 -12.08 -4.87
N VAL A 71 -20.59 -13.15 -4.81
CA VAL A 71 -19.25 -13.16 -4.23
C VAL A 71 -18.31 -13.88 -5.20
N ALA A 72 -17.22 -13.22 -5.58
CA ALA A 72 -16.17 -13.81 -6.40
C ALA A 72 -14.84 -13.77 -5.63
N THR A 73 -14.05 -14.81 -5.76
CA THR A 73 -12.73 -14.92 -5.14
C THR A 73 -11.70 -15.40 -6.15
N GLY A 74 -10.46 -15.09 -5.91
CA GLY A 74 -9.39 -15.60 -6.75
C GLY A 74 -8.02 -15.40 -6.13
N THR A 75 -7.08 -16.16 -6.65
CA THR A 75 -5.67 -16.12 -6.27
C THR A 75 -4.81 -16.07 -7.52
N GLY A 76 -3.60 -15.58 -7.37
CA GLY A 76 -2.62 -15.61 -8.43
C GLY A 76 -1.21 -15.35 -7.90
N GLN A 77 -0.24 -15.50 -8.80
CA GLN A 77 1.17 -15.33 -8.46
C GLN A 77 1.90 -14.65 -9.62
N PHE A 78 2.81 -13.74 -9.30
CA PHE A 78 3.76 -13.11 -10.21
C PHE A 78 5.16 -13.17 -9.61
N GLY A 79 6.01 -14.09 -10.06
CA GLY A 79 7.32 -14.30 -9.45
C GLY A 79 7.20 -14.60 -7.96
N ASP A 80 7.81 -13.77 -7.14
CA ASP A 80 7.78 -13.88 -5.66
C ASP A 80 6.55 -13.25 -5.01
N LEU A 81 5.67 -12.63 -5.81
CA LEU A 81 4.44 -12.02 -5.34
C LEU A 81 3.29 -13.02 -5.43
N SER A 82 2.62 -13.29 -4.32
CA SER A 82 1.32 -13.95 -4.29
C SER A 82 0.22 -12.94 -3.98
N TYR A 83 -0.94 -13.10 -4.59
CA TYR A 83 -2.09 -12.27 -4.29
C TYR A 83 -3.35 -13.11 -4.15
N GLN A 84 -4.23 -12.64 -3.27
CA GLN A 84 -5.57 -13.15 -3.06
C GLN A 84 -6.54 -11.99 -3.10
N TRP A 85 -7.71 -12.21 -3.67
CA TRP A 85 -8.75 -11.19 -3.71
C TRP A 85 -10.12 -11.81 -3.48
N GLN A 86 -10.99 -11.02 -2.88
CA GLN A 86 -12.40 -11.31 -2.68
C GLN A 86 -13.19 -10.09 -3.13
N ALA A 87 -14.23 -10.31 -3.90
CA ALA A 87 -15.13 -9.27 -4.37
C ALA A 87 -16.57 -9.62 -4.00
N GLU A 88 -17.29 -8.65 -3.45
CA GLU A 88 -18.69 -8.77 -3.07
C GLU A 88 -19.50 -7.69 -3.77
N VAL A 89 -20.67 -8.04 -4.28
CA VAL A 89 -21.58 -7.08 -4.92
C VAL A 89 -22.25 -6.23 -3.86
N ILE A 90 -21.99 -4.94 -3.88
CA ILE A 90 -22.58 -3.98 -2.93
C ILE A 90 -23.76 -3.19 -3.53
N ALA A 91 -23.86 -3.12 -4.84
CA ALA A 91 -24.95 -2.43 -5.51
C ALA A 91 -25.15 -2.92 -6.94
N HIS A 92 -26.42 -2.89 -7.40
CA HIS A 92 -26.80 -3.04 -8.78
C HIS A 92 -27.37 -1.71 -9.29
N LYS A 93 -26.98 -1.28 -10.49
CA LYS A 93 -27.53 -0.09 -11.13
C LYS A 93 -27.97 -0.39 -12.56
N ALA A 94 -29.11 0.16 -12.93
CA ALA A 94 -29.54 0.21 -14.33
C ALA A 94 -28.80 1.32 -15.08
N ALA A 95 -28.61 1.15 -16.38
CA ALA A 95 -28.15 2.24 -17.23
C ALA A 95 -29.17 3.39 -17.23
N PRO A 96 -28.73 4.64 -17.51
CA PRO A 96 -29.66 5.74 -17.69
C PRO A 96 -30.72 5.39 -18.74
N ARG A 97 -31.98 5.79 -18.49
CA ARG A 97 -33.04 5.58 -19.43
C ARG A 97 -32.70 6.27 -20.75
N GLN A 98 -32.72 5.52 -21.81
CA GLN A 98 -32.55 6.07 -23.17
C GLN A 98 -33.91 6.18 -23.85
N MET A 99 -34.12 7.31 -24.52
CA MET A 99 -35.30 7.52 -25.32
C MET A 99 -35.13 6.80 -26.66
N ASN A 100 -36.04 5.89 -26.98
CA ASN A 100 -36.05 5.25 -28.30
C ASN A 100 -36.52 6.28 -29.33
N PRO A 101 -35.68 6.62 -30.32
CA PRO A 101 -36.03 7.65 -31.30
C PRO A 101 -37.20 7.25 -32.18
N ASP A 102 -37.48 5.96 -32.37
CA ASP A 102 -38.53 5.44 -33.24
C ASP A 102 -39.91 5.43 -32.55
N THR A 103 -39.93 5.21 -31.24
CA THR A 103 -41.18 5.10 -30.46
C THR A 103 -41.49 6.31 -29.58
N GLY A 104 -40.48 7.18 -29.34
CA GLY A 104 -40.56 8.31 -28.41
C GLY A 104 -40.71 7.92 -26.94
N GLN A 105 -40.57 6.64 -26.59
CA GLN A 105 -40.72 6.13 -25.25
C GLN A 105 -39.36 5.87 -24.60
N PHE A 106 -39.31 6.03 -23.25
CA PHE A 106 -38.12 5.68 -22.49
C PHE A 106 -38.10 4.17 -22.26
N GLU A 107 -37.08 3.52 -22.79
CA GLU A 107 -36.84 2.10 -22.52
C GLU A 107 -36.21 1.89 -21.16
N ILE A 108 -36.72 0.91 -20.42
CA ILE A 108 -36.10 0.45 -19.13
C ILE A 108 -34.97 -0.47 -19.50
N THR A 109 -33.74 0.02 -19.34
CA THR A 109 -32.55 -0.78 -19.54
C THR A 109 -32.41 -1.74 -18.35
N PRO A 110 -32.13 -3.04 -18.57
CA PRO A 110 -31.91 -3.98 -17.47
C PRO A 110 -30.72 -3.55 -16.63
N GLN A 111 -30.73 -3.92 -15.35
CA GLN A 111 -29.64 -3.61 -14.41
C GLN A 111 -28.37 -4.36 -14.84
N ARG A 112 -27.51 -3.71 -15.63
CA ARG A 112 -26.29 -4.30 -16.18
C ARG A 112 -25.04 -3.96 -15.39
N PHE A 113 -25.09 -2.91 -14.55
CA PHE A 113 -23.92 -2.46 -13.79
C PHE A 113 -23.96 -3.06 -12.40
N LYS A 114 -22.93 -3.82 -12.07
CA LYS A 114 -22.67 -4.33 -10.73
C LYS A 114 -21.49 -3.54 -10.13
N LEU A 115 -21.66 -3.06 -8.91
CA LEU A 115 -20.61 -2.44 -8.13
C LEU A 115 -20.09 -3.48 -7.14
N TYR A 116 -18.83 -3.84 -7.28
CA TYR A 116 -18.13 -4.76 -6.40
C TYR A 116 -17.27 -4.01 -5.40
N GLN A 117 -17.30 -4.44 -4.14
CA GLN A 117 -16.28 -4.13 -3.15
C GLN A 117 -15.21 -5.21 -3.25
N VAL A 118 -14.00 -4.82 -3.67
CA VAL A 118 -12.88 -5.75 -3.82
C VAL A 118 -11.91 -5.57 -2.66
N GLN A 119 -11.59 -6.66 -2.00
CA GLN A 119 -10.52 -6.74 -1.01
C GLN A 119 -9.37 -7.52 -1.62
N LEU A 120 -8.23 -6.86 -1.77
CA LEU A 120 -7.02 -7.41 -2.37
C LEU A 120 -5.92 -7.50 -1.33
N GLN A 121 -5.35 -8.68 -1.17
CA GLN A 121 -4.20 -8.94 -0.32
C GLN A 121 -3.02 -9.35 -1.20
N LEU A 122 -1.90 -8.66 -1.03
CA LEU A 122 -0.65 -8.89 -1.74
C LEU A 122 0.42 -9.30 -0.73
N THR A 123 1.11 -10.39 -1.00
CA THR A 123 2.17 -10.91 -0.12
C THR A 123 3.43 -11.17 -0.94
N SER A 124 4.57 -10.60 -0.49
CA SER A 124 5.89 -10.89 -1.04
C SER A 124 6.94 -10.77 0.04
N GLN A 125 7.87 -11.70 0.10
CA GLN A 125 9.02 -11.73 1.02
C GLN A 125 8.63 -11.50 2.50
N GLY A 126 7.49 -12.09 2.93
CA GLY A 126 6.99 -11.98 4.29
C GLY A 126 6.34 -10.63 4.64
N LEU A 127 6.18 -9.72 3.65
CA LEU A 127 5.41 -8.49 3.80
C LEU A 127 4.05 -8.67 3.14
N THR A 128 2.99 -8.38 3.88
CA THR A 128 1.62 -8.41 3.38
C THR A 128 1.04 -7.01 3.42
N ILE A 129 0.37 -6.61 2.34
CA ILE A 129 -0.43 -5.39 2.27
C ILE A 129 -1.85 -5.73 1.83
N GLU A 130 -2.80 -5.01 2.39
CA GLU A 130 -4.21 -5.14 2.06
C GLU A 130 -4.70 -3.83 1.42
N LYS A 131 -5.52 -3.94 0.40
CA LYS A 131 -6.16 -2.81 -0.25
C LYS A 131 -7.61 -3.15 -0.53
N SER A 132 -8.49 -2.22 -0.19
CA SER A 132 -9.91 -2.29 -0.54
C SER A 132 -10.23 -1.18 -1.56
N TYR A 133 -10.97 -1.53 -2.60
CA TYR A 133 -11.42 -0.61 -3.62
C TYR A 133 -12.75 -1.07 -4.20
N THR A 134 -13.43 -0.17 -4.92
CA THR A 134 -14.66 -0.49 -5.61
C THR A 134 -14.42 -0.63 -7.11
N GLU A 135 -15.04 -1.62 -7.74
CA GLU A 135 -14.94 -1.90 -9.17
C GLU A 135 -16.33 -1.98 -9.78
N VAL A 136 -16.51 -1.31 -10.93
CA VAL A 136 -17.76 -1.36 -11.69
C VAL A 136 -17.59 -2.36 -12.84
N VAL A 137 -18.51 -3.31 -12.92
CA VAL A 137 -18.55 -4.32 -13.99
C VAL A 137 -19.87 -4.21 -14.74
N TRP A 138 -19.78 -4.28 -16.06
CA TRP A 138 -20.92 -4.25 -17.00
C TRP A 138 -20.82 -5.35 -18.04
#